data_edfe7decfcba7722f15c10f4d7e6a584
#
_entry.id   edfe7decfcba7722f15c10f4d7e6a584
#
_cell.length_a   1.000
_cell.length_b   1.000
_cell.length_c   1.000
_cell.angle_alpha   90.00
_cell.angle_beta   90.00
_cell.angle_gamma   90.00
#
_symmetry.space_group_name_H-M   'P 1'
#
loop_
_entity.id
_entity.type
_entity.pdbx_description
1 polymer ?
#
loop_
_entity_poly.entity_id
_entity_poly.type
_entity_poly.pdbx_seq_one_letter_code
_entity_poly.pdbx_strand_id
1 'polypeptide(L)'
;MHYLDEGPKDGPVMLLLHGMPTWSYLYREIIPILVKAGYRCVAPDHMGFGKSDKPTDIHWYTIARHTEILTSLITHLDLNDITLVCQDWGGPTGLAQATVMPERFSRLVIMNTWLHHDEYEYSNAIRSWVR
;
A
#
# COMPACT_ATOMS: atom_id res chain seq x y z
N MET A 1 -4.47 4.66 -11.51
CA MET A 1 -4.73 4.24 -10.10
C MET A 1 -5.57 5.29 -9.41
N HIS A 2 -6.67 4.90 -8.76
CA HIS A 2 -7.45 5.76 -7.87
C HIS A 2 -6.78 5.84 -6.49
N TYR A 3 -6.90 6.96 -5.81
CA TYR A 3 -6.43 7.14 -4.43
C TYR A 3 -7.24 8.23 -3.72
N LEU A 4 -7.34 8.12 -2.40
CA LEU A 4 -7.77 9.19 -1.52
C LEU A 4 -6.55 10.01 -1.11
N ASP A 5 -6.69 11.32 -0.98
CA ASP A 5 -5.65 12.24 -0.51
C ASP A 5 -6.31 13.31 0.36
N GLU A 6 -6.42 13.01 1.64
CA GLU A 6 -7.17 13.74 2.64
C GLU A 6 -6.25 14.43 3.66
N GLY A 7 -6.68 15.58 4.17
CA GLY A 7 -5.94 16.33 5.19
C GLY A 7 -4.99 17.39 4.62
N PRO A 8 -4.18 18.02 5.49
CA PRO A 8 -3.29 19.12 5.11
C PRO A 8 -2.18 18.59 4.19
N LYS A 9 -1.96 19.29 3.06
CA LYS A 9 -0.99 18.86 2.04
C LYS A 9 0.48 18.95 2.51
N ASP A 10 0.74 19.77 3.50
CA ASP A 10 2.04 19.98 4.16
C ASP A 10 2.20 19.18 5.46
N GLY A 11 1.19 18.40 5.85
CA GLY A 11 1.25 17.55 7.02
C GLY A 11 2.12 16.29 6.81
N PRO A 12 2.58 15.65 7.91
CA PRO A 12 3.26 14.37 7.83
C PRO A 12 2.37 13.32 7.19
N VAL A 13 2.95 12.50 6.32
CA VAL A 13 2.18 11.59 5.44
C VAL A 13 1.90 10.25 6.11
N MET A 14 0.64 9.83 6.05
CA MET A 14 0.21 8.45 6.32
C MET A 14 -0.12 7.78 5.00
N LEU A 15 0.73 6.89 4.51
CA LEU A 15 0.48 6.08 3.32
C LEU A 15 -0.21 4.78 3.74
N LEU A 16 -1.49 4.63 3.40
CA LEU A 16 -2.37 3.57 3.91
C LEU A 16 -2.62 2.52 2.81
N LEU A 17 -1.95 1.38 2.89
CA LEU A 17 -2.01 0.33 1.87
C LEU A 17 -2.88 -0.83 2.31
N HIS A 18 -3.97 -1.04 1.59
CA HIS A 18 -4.89 -2.15 1.80
C HIS A 18 -4.35 -3.47 1.23
N GLY A 19 -5.02 -4.56 1.59
CA GLY A 19 -4.78 -5.88 1.03
C GLY A 19 -5.97 -6.44 0.26
N MET A 20 -5.93 -7.71 -0.06
CA MET A 20 -7.00 -8.44 -0.74
C MET A 20 -7.99 -9.00 0.28
N PRO A 21 -9.30 -8.95 0.03
CA PRO A 21 -10.02 -8.42 -1.16
C PRO A 21 -10.61 -7.02 -0.92
N THR A 22 -9.90 -6.13 -0.25
CA THR A 22 -10.39 -4.81 0.17
C THR A 22 -9.95 -3.69 -0.79
N TRP A 23 -10.17 -2.45 -0.40
CA TRP A 23 -9.65 -1.22 -1.03
C TRP A 23 -9.52 -0.11 0.02
N SER A 24 -9.25 1.12 -0.35
CA SER A 24 -9.07 2.26 0.58
C SER A 24 -10.20 2.43 1.58
N TYR A 25 -11.40 1.93 1.31
CA TYR A 25 -12.55 1.92 2.23
C TYR A 25 -12.26 1.19 3.56
N LEU A 26 -11.26 0.30 3.59
CA LEU A 26 -10.76 -0.31 4.83
C LEU A 26 -10.41 0.74 5.88
N TYR A 27 -9.88 1.87 5.44
CA TYR A 27 -9.36 2.92 6.32
C TYR A 27 -10.36 4.06 6.59
N ARG A 28 -11.63 3.95 6.16
CA ARG A 28 -12.66 4.99 6.27
C ARG A 28 -12.87 5.55 7.68
N GLU A 29 -12.72 4.71 8.71
CA GLU A 29 -12.89 5.13 10.11
C GLU A 29 -11.60 5.75 10.69
N ILE A 30 -10.44 5.37 10.14
CA ILE A 30 -9.13 5.80 10.62
C ILE A 30 -8.74 7.14 10.00
N ILE A 31 -9.00 7.33 8.70
CA ILE A 31 -8.62 8.54 7.97
C ILE A 31 -9.13 9.81 8.64
N PRO A 32 -10.41 9.96 9.04
CA PRO A 32 -10.88 11.18 9.69
C PRO A 32 -10.17 11.48 11.02
N ILE A 33 -9.79 10.44 11.76
CA ILE A 33 -9.07 10.59 13.03
C ILE A 33 -7.66 11.11 12.78
N LEU A 34 -6.95 10.55 11.80
CA LEU A 34 -5.61 10.95 11.42
C LEU A 34 -5.58 12.37 10.83
N VAL A 35 -6.54 12.70 9.98
CA VAL A 35 -6.70 14.05 9.40
C VAL A 35 -6.93 15.08 10.50
N LYS A 36 -7.81 14.78 11.48
CA LYS A 36 -8.04 15.65 12.64
C LYS A 36 -6.78 15.83 13.50
N ALA A 37 -5.90 14.84 13.51
CA ALA A 37 -4.60 14.90 14.19
C ALA A 37 -3.51 15.63 13.38
N GLY A 38 -3.83 16.15 12.18
CA GLY A 38 -2.92 16.92 11.34
C GLY A 38 -2.12 16.12 10.32
N TYR A 39 -2.45 14.86 10.11
CA TYR A 39 -1.79 14.02 9.09
C TYR A 39 -2.42 14.20 7.71
N ARG A 40 -1.60 14.11 6.66
CA ARG A 40 -2.04 13.88 5.29
C ARG A 40 -2.17 12.38 5.06
N CYS A 41 -3.37 11.91 4.75
CA CYS A 41 -3.66 10.50 4.50
C CYS A 41 -3.74 10.25 2.99
N VAL A 42 -2.85 9.43 2.46
CA VAL A 42 -2.88 8.95 1.08
C VAL A 42 -3.21 7.46 1.10
N ALA A 43 -4.36 7.09 0.53
CA ALA A 43 -4.85 5.72 0.52
C ALA A 43 -5.19 5.31 -0.92
N PRO A 44 -4.27 4.67 -1.64
CA PRO A 44 -4.53 4.17 -2.99
C PRO A 44 -5.40 2.91 -2.98
N ASP A 45 -6.17 2.74 -4.04
CA ASP A 45 -6.75 1.46 -4.43
C ASP A 45 -5.76 0.75 -5.35
N HIS A 46 -5.25 -0.41 -4.97
CA HIS A 46 -4.40 -1.21 -5.85
C HIS A 46 -5.12 -1.51 -7.16
N MET A 47 -4.37 -1.65 -8.26
CA MET A 47 -4.95 -2.02 -9.55
C MET A 47 -5.73 -3.33 -9.42
N GLY A 48 -6.92 -3.37 -10.02
CA GLY A 48 -7.86 -4.48 -9.88
C GLY A 48 -8.85 -4.32 -8.72
N PHE A 49 -8.63 -3.36 -7.81
CA PHE A 49 -9.47 -3.16 -6.61
C PHE A 49 -10.14 -1.78 -6.58
N GLY A 50 -11.17 -1.67 -5.77
CA GLY A 50 -11.88 -0.43 -5.50
C GLY A 50 -12.26 0.31 -6.76
N LYS A 51 -11.86 1.57 -6.86
CA LYS A 51 -12.13 2.47 -7.99
C LYS A 51 -10.98 2.53 -9.02
N SER A 52 -9.89 1.81 -8.79
CA SER A 52 -8.81 1.67 -9.78
C SER A 52 -9.24 0.82 -10.97
N ASP A 53 -8.54 0.98 -12.09
CA ASP A 53 -8.75 0.20 -13.30
C ASP A 53 -8.55 -1.30 -13.05
N LYS A 54 -9.22 -2.11 -13.84
CA LYS A 54 -9.24 -3.58 -13.73
C LYS A 54 -8.79 -4.21 -15.05
N PRO A 55 -7.46 -4.28 -15.30
CA PRO A 55 -6.94 -5.01 -16.45
C PRO A 55 -7.55 -6.41 -16.55
N THR A 56 -7.97 -6.80 -17.75
CA THR A 56 -8.63 -8.09 -17.99
C THR A 56 -7.66 -9.25 -18.19
N ASP A 57 -6.41 -8.96 -18.51
CA ASP A 57 -5.35 -9.95 -18.59
C ASP A 57 -4.88 -10.33 -17.18
N ILE A 58 -5.09 -11.59 -16.80
CA ILE A 58 -4.70 -12.11 -15.50
C ILE A 58 -3.17 -12.05 -15.28
N HIS A 59 -2.36 -12.17 -16.33
CA HIS A 59 -0.90 -12.10 -16.27
C HIS A 59 -0.38 -10.67 -16.06
N TRP A 60 -1.28 -9.68 -16.15
CA TRP A 60 -0.96 -8.30 -15.83
C TRP A 60 -0.65 -8.14 -14.33
N TYR A 61 -1.31 -8.90 -13.47
CA TYR A 61 -1.24 -8.77 -12.01
C TYR A 61 0.02 -9.42 -11.46
N THR A 62 1.04 -8.62 -11.22
CA THR A 62 2.28 -9.05 -10.58
C THR A 62 2.64 -8.10 -9.44
N ILE A 63 3.36 -8.59 -8.42
CA ILE A 63 3.88 -7.75 -7.33
C ILE A 63 4.76 -6.64 -7.90
N ALA A 64 5.61 -6.95 -8.88
CA ALA A 64 6.49 -5.98 -9.52
C ALA A 64 5.70 -4.80 -10.11
N ARG A 65 4.64 -5.05 -10.89
CA ARG A 65 3.81 -3.98 -11.47
C ARG A 65 3.07 -3.15 -10.42
N HIS A 66 2.52 -3.80 -9.39
CA HIS A 66 1.90 -3.08 -8.28
C HIS A 66 2.91 -2.18 -7.56
N THR A 67 4.13 -2.68 -7.36
CA THR A 67 5.23 -1.91 -6.77
C THR A 67 5.62 -0.72 -7.62
N GLU A 68 5.81 -0.90 -8.94
CA GLU A 68 6.14 0.18 -9.88
C GLU A 68 5.07 1.29 -9.92
N ILE A 69 3.79 0.91 -9.92
CA ILE A 69 2.68 1.87 -9.92
C ILE A 69 2.64 2.64 -8.60
N LEU A 70 2.90 1.98 -7.47
CA LEU A 70 2.98 2.63 -6.17
C LEU A 70 4.17 3.59 -6.10
N THR A 71 5.34 3.20 -6.64
CA THR A 71 6.51 4.07 -6.80
C THR A 71 6.14 5.33 -7.57
N SER A 72 5.43 5.16 -8.68
CA SER A 72 4.98 6.29 -9.52
C SER A 72 4.04 7.23 -8.75
N LEU A 73 3.12 6.70 -7.93
CA LEU A 73 2.23 7.51 -7.10
C LEU A 73 3.02 8.31 -6.05
N ILE A 74 3.93 7.66 -5.31
CA ILE A 74 4.75 8.29 -4.28
C ILE A 74 5.58 9.44 -4.88
N THR A 75 6.18 9.19 -6.04
CA THR A 75 7.01 10.17 -6.76
C THR A 75 6.16 11.30 -7.34
N HIS A 76 5.01 10.99 -7.96
CA HIS A 76 4.11 11.98 -8.55
C HIS A 76 3.56 12.97 -7.51
N LEU A 77 3.22 12.47 -6.32
CA LEU A 77 2.73 13.28 -5.21
C LEU A 77 3.86 13.89 -4.36
N ASP A 78 5.10 13.58 -4.68
CA ASP A 78 6.32 13.93 -3.93
C ASP A 78 6.17 13.69 -2.43
N LEU A 79 5.71 12.50 -2.06
CA LEU A 79 5.49 12.14 -0.67
C LEU A 79 6.82 11.97 0.05
N ASN A 80 6.93 12.62 1.21
CA ASN A 80 8.09 12.57 2.10
C ASN A 80 7.63 12.45 3.55
N ASP A 81 8.54 12.15 4.48
CA ASP A 81 8.24 11.88 5.90
C ASP A 81 7.08 10.88 6.07
N ILE A 82 7.13 9.81 5.26
CA ILE A 82 6.05 8.84 5.16
C ILE A 82 6.05 7.91 6.37
N THR A 83 4.90 7.82 7.04
CA THR A 83 4.56 6.67 7.87
C THR A 83 3.79 5.68 6.98
N LEU A 84 4.43 4.56 6.66
CA LEU A 84 3.77 3.47 5.94
C LEU A 84 2.87 2.70 6.90
N VAL A 85 1.60 2.56 6.54
CA VAL A 85 0.65 1.65 7.18
C VAL A 85 0.25 0.60 6.17
N CYS A 86 0.60 -0.65 6.39
CA CYS A 86 0.37 -1.71 5.42
C CYS A 86 -0.23 -2.96 6.06
N GLN A 87 -1.10 -3.62 5.32
CA GLN A 87 -1.81 -4.82 5.71
C GLN A 87 -1.91 -5.77 4.52
N ASP A 88 -1.78 -7.08 4.75
CA ASP A 88 -1.92 -8.14 3.74
C ASP A 88 -1.02 -7.87 2.52
N TRP A 89 -1.54 -7.84 1.28
CA TRP A 89 -0.77 -7.53 0.06
C TRP A 89 -0.18 -6.11 0.02
N GLY A 90 -0.69 -5.19 0.83
CA GLY A 90 -0.07 -3.88 1.03
C GLY A 90 1.32 -3.95 1.65
N GLY A 91 1.64 -5.06 2.37
CA GLY A 91 2.96 -5.29 2.96
C GLY A 91 4.05 -5.45 1.91
N PRO A 92 4.03 -6.51 1.07
CA PRO A 92 5.07 -6.72 0.07
C PRO A 92 5.30 -5.51 -0.84
N THR A 93 4.23 -4.85 -1.31
CA THR A 93 4.34 -3.68 -2.18
C THR A 93 4.84 -2.43 -1.47
N GLY A 94 4.39 -2.20 -0.22
CA GLY A 94 4.75 -1.03 0.58
C GLY A 94 6.16 -1.14 1.17
N LEU A 95 6.53 -2.29 1.71
CA LEU A 95 7.87 -2.52 2.27
C LEU A 95 8.95 -2.45 1.19
N ALA A 96 8.63 -2.87 -0.04
CA ALA A 96 9.52 -2.67 -1.18
C ALA A 96 9.84 -1.19 -1.41
N GLN A 97 8.86 -0.27 -1.23
CA GLN A 97 9.11 1.18 -1.36
C GLN A 97 10.08 1.69 -0.29
N ALA A 98 9.90 1.26 0.96
CA ALA A 98 10.79 1.65 2.06
C ALA A 98 12.23 1.13 1.86
N THR A 99 12.40 0.04 1.08
CA THR A 99 13.72 -0.48 0.71
C THR A 99 14.36 0.31 -0.43
N VAL A 100 13.56 0.71 -1.44
CA VAL A 100 14.05 1.39 -2.64
C VAL A 100 14.25 2.89 -2.42
N MET A 101 13.42 3.51 -1.59
CA MET A 101 13.43 4.96 -1.31
C MET A 101 13.44 5.21 0.21
N PRO A 102 14.41 4.66 0.98
CA PRO A 102 14.39 4.71 2.44
C PRO A 102 14.35 6.15 2.99
N GLU A 103 14.92 7.11 2.27
CA GLU A 103 14.94 8.53 2.64
C GLU A 103 13.55 9.17 2.73
N ARG A 104 12.55 8.58 2.06
CA ARG A 104 11.17 9.09 2.09
C ARG A 104 10.35 8.56 3.26
N PHE A 105 10.83 7.52 3.95
CA PHE A 105 10.07 6.80 4.99
C PHE A 105 10.64 7.04 6.38
N SER A 106 9.78 7.47 7.30
CA SER A 106 10.15 7.74 8.70
C SER A 106 9.72 6.63 9.65
N ARG A 107 8.59 5.98 9.38
CA ARG A 107 7.99 4.97 10.26
C ARG A 107 7.25 3.90 9.48
N LEU A 108 7.15 2.72 10.09
CA LEU A 108 6.42 1.58 9.56
C LEU A 108 5.38 1.10 10.58
N VAL A 109 4.14 0.95 10.17
CA VAL A 109 3.05 0.30 10.90
C VAL A 109 2.66 -0.94 10.11
N ILE A 110 3.08 -2.09 10.57
CA ILE A 110 2.95 -3.37 9.87
C ILE A 110 1.87 -4.20 10.54
N MET A 111 0.81 -4.52 9.80
CA MET A 111 -0.36 -5.23 10.33
C MET A 111 -0.65 -6.45 9.48
N ASN A 112 -0.70 -7.64 10.10
CA ASN A 112 -1.15 -8.89 9.47
C ASN A 112 -0.69 -9.04 8.00
N THR A 113 0.62 -8.97 7.79
CA THR A 113 1.27 -9.09 6.48
C THR A 113 2.54 -9.94 6.59
N TRP A 114 3.28 -10.03 5.52
CA TRP A 114 4.49 -10.83 5.44
C TRP A 114 5.56 -10.16 4.57
N LEU A 115 6.79 -10.51 4.83
CA LEU A 115 7.92 -10.29 3.95
C LEU A 115 8.80 -11.54 4.04
N HIS A 116 8.71 -12.41 3.05
CA HIS A 116 9.43 -13.66 3.05
C HIS A 116 10.80 -13.50 2.37
N HIS A 117 11.80 -14.22 2.86
CA HIS A 117 13.09 -14.40 2.21
C HIS A 117 13.05 -15.62 1.27
N ASP A 118 14.06 -15.77 0.42
CA ASP A 118 14.11 -16.80 -0.63
C ASP A 118 13.99 -18.24 -0.12
N GLU A 119 14.41 -18.49 1.11
CA GLU A 119 14.34 -19.81 1.75
C GLU A 119 13.00 -20.10 2.46
N TYR A 120 12.05 -19.16 2.40
CA TYR A 120 10.76 -19.35 3.08
C TYR A 120 9.88 -20.36 2.36
N GLU A 121 9.53 -21.44 3.06
CA GLU A 121 8.59 -22.44 2.55
C GLU A 121 7.14 -22.10 2.94
N TYR A 122 6.32 -21.85 1.94
CA TYR A 122 4.89 -21.67 2.15
C TYR A 122 4.22 -22.94 2.62
N SER A 123 3.33 -22.83 3.60
CA SER A 123 2.46 -23.95 3.99
C SER A 123 1.58 -24.40 2.82
N ASN A 124 1.13 -25.66 2.84
CA ASN A 124 0.23 -26.19 1.81
C ASN A 124 -1.06 -25.37 1.68
N ALA A 125 -1.56 -24.80 2.78
CA ALA A 125 -2.74 -23.93 2.77
C ALA A 125 -2.48 -22.66 1.94
N ILE A 126 -1.35 -21.98 2.13
CA ILE A 126 -0.98 -20.78 1.35
C ILE A 126 -0.72 -21.16 -0.11
N ARG A 127 -0.02 -22.25 -0.38
CA ARG A 127 0.22 -22.74 -1.75
C ARG A 127 -1.08 -23.05 -2.51
N SER A 128 -2.12 -23.54 -1.84
CA SER A 128 -3.41 -23.80 -2.46
C SER A 128 -4.23 -22.53 -2.69
N TRP A 129 -4.00 -21.49 -1.90
CA TRP A 129 -4.69 -20.21 -2.02
C TRP A 129 -4.10 -19.29 -3.10
N VAL A 130 -2.82 -19.41 -3.40
CA VAL A 130 -2.11 -18.60 -4.42
C VAL A 130 -2.23 -19.20 -5.84
N ARG A 131 -2.85 -20.38 -6.00
CA ARG A 131 -3.13 -21.03 -7.30
C ARG A 131 -4.46 -20.54 -7.87
#